data_fd9f23083170eae8cd4cd146ba72b098
#
_entry.id   fd9f23083170eae8cd4cd146ba72b098
#
_cell.length_a   1.000
_cell.length_b   1.000
_cell.length_c   1.000
_cell.angle_alpha   90.00
_cell.angle_beta   90.00
_cell.angle_gamma   90.00
#
_symmetry.space_group_name_H-M   'P 1'
#
loop_
_entity.id
_entity.type
_entity.pdbx_description
1 polymer ?
#
loop_
_entity_poly.entity_id
_entity_poly.type
_entity_poly.pdbx_seq_one_letter_code
_entity_poly.pdbx_strand_id
1 'polypeptide(L)'
;DNKELEIIFEVFESVFNHREFTGRSGTMFSYEGIGSIYWHMISKLLLATQECYFSMLKDSNTREHELNTVGSLYYKIRNGLSSDKTPAEYGAFPFDPYSHTPSHSGAQQPGMTGQVKEEILTRFGELGCLIENGSIFFKPYLLRSNEFLLDRKTFWYFDTTNRKKNLSIEKNQLAYTYCQVPVIYSKTESGPSLKLTLRDGEVKIIKGNKIDRGTSESIFNLSLIHISEP
;
A
#
# COMPACT_ATOMS: atom_id res chain seq x y z
N ASP A 1 10.87 -34.26 -22.86
CA ASP A 1 11.04 -34.58 -24.28
C ASP A 1 11.00 -33.25 -25.06
N ASN A 2 11.90 -33.06 -26.06
CA ASN A 2 11.95 -31.84 -26.85
C ASN A 2 10.64 -31.55 -27.59
N LYS A 3 9.93 -32.58 -27.99
CA LYS A 3 8.60 -32.44 -28.63
C LYS A 3 7.53 -31.90 -27.69
N GLU A 4 7.56 -32.29 -26.43
CA GLU A 4 6.64 -31.75 -25.42
C GLU A 4 6.90 -30.27 -25.15
N LEU A 5 8.18 -29.86 -25.13
CA LEU A 5 8.56 -28.46 -24.99
C LEU A 5 8.07 -27.60 -26.18
N GLU A 6 8.21 -28.10 -27.41
CA GLU A 6 7.69 -27.43 -28.60
C GLU A 6 6.19 -27.22 -28.53
N ILE A 7 5.44 -28.26 -28.14
CA ILE A 7 3.99 -28.16 -27.95
C ILE A 7 3.61 -27.14 -26.86
N ILE A 8 4.34 -27.13 -25.75
CA ILE A 8 4.12 -26.15 -24.68
C ILE A 8 4.33 -24.72 -25.18
N PHE A 9 5.41 -24.47 -25.95
CA PHE A 9 5.67 -23.17 -26.55
C PHE A 9 4.61 -22.76 -27.58
N GLU A 10 4.14 -23.68 -28.40
CA GLU A 10 3.07 -23.41 -29.36
C GLU A 10 1.75 -23.07 -28.65
N VAL A 11 1.40 -23.81 -27.61
CA VAL A 11 0.21 -23.53 -26.80
C VAL A 11 0.35 -22.17 -26.11
N PHE A 12 1.51 -21.89 -25.51
CA PHE A 12 1.79 -20.61 -24.88
C PHE A 12 1.64 -19.44 -25.88
N GLU A 13 2.26 -19.54 -27.05
CA GLU A 13 2.17 -18.50 -28.07
C GLU A 13 0.74 -18.35 -28.62
N SER A 14 0.01 -19.45 -28.76
CA SER A 14 -1.39 -19.46 -29.19
C SER A 14 -2.32 -18.75 -28.18
N VAL A 15 -2.04 -18.90 -26.90
CA VAL A 15 -2.87 -18.31 -25.82
C VAL A 15 -2.48 -16.84 -25.58
N PHE A 16 -1.18 -16.52 -25.55
CA PHE A 16 -0.68 -15.21 -25.15
C PHE A 16 -0.29 -14.31 -26.31
N ASN A 17 -0.15 -14.86 -27.50
CA ASN A 17 0.33 -14.13 -28.69
C ASN A 17 1.55 -13.24 -28.37
N HIS A 18 2.51 -13.82 -27.64
CA HIS A 18 3.63 -13.11 -27.01
C HIS A 18 4.42 -12.26 -28.00
N ARG A 19 4.61 -12.75 -29.23
CA ARG A 19 5.38 -12.04 -30.25
C ARG A 19 4.70 -10.77 -30.75
N GLU A 20 3.38 -10.76 -30.80
CA GLU A 20 2.60 -9.60 -31.25
C GLU A 20 2.59 -8.47 -30.23
N PHE A 21 2.71 -8.81 -28.93
CA PHE A 21 2.61 -7.87 -27.82
C PHE A 21 3.97 -7.51 -27.17
N THR A 22 5.07 -7.70 -27.89
CA THR A 22 6.43 -7.41 -27.36
C THR A 22 6.88 -5.96 -27.53
N GLY A 23 6.13 -5.13 -28.26
CA GLY A 23 6.41 -3.71 -28.42
C GLY A 23 7.75 -3.43 -29.13
N ARG A 24 8.33 -2.26 -28.83
CA ARG A 24 9.53 -1.74 -29.52
C ARG A 24 10.79 -2.58 -29.32
N SER A 25 10.96 -3.17 -28.14
CA SER A 25 12.13 -4.01 -27.84
C SER A 25 12.04 -5.39 -28.46
N GLY A 26 10.85 -5.86 -28.83
CA GLY A 26 10.61 -7.21 -29.29
C GLY A 26 10.83 -8.29 -28.23
N THR A 27 10.97 -7.90 -26.96
CA THR A 27 11.38 -8.80 -25.87
C THR A 27 10.41 -8.85 -24.72
N MET A 28 9.43 -7.91 -24.69
CA MET A 28 8.65 -7.66 -23.47
C MET A 28 7.17 -7.71 -23.74
N PHE A 29 6.58 -8.84 -23.40
CA PHE A 29 5.14 -9.02 -23.47
C PHE A 29 4.40 -8.07 -22.54
N SER A 30 3.36 -7.43 -23.05
CA SER A 30 2.45 -6.54 -22.31
C SER A 30 3.06 -5.29 -21.68
N TYR A 31 4.34 -5.03 -21.86
CA TYR A 31 4.99 -3.80 -21.33
C TYR A 31 5.23 -2.73 -22.38
N GLU A 32 5.41 -3.17 -23.60
CA GLU A 32 5.63 -2.28 -24.74
C GLU A 32 4.71 -2.71 -25.88
N GLY A 33 4.03 -1.79 -26.51
CA GLY A 33 3.21 -2.06 -27.69
C GLY A 33 1.71 -1.97 -27.46
N ILE A 34 0.95 -2.38 -28.46
CA ILE A 34 -0.52 -2.29 -28.47
C ILE A 34 -1.10 -3.26 -27.43
N GLY A 35 -1.96 -2.76 -26.55
CA GLY A 35 -2.59 -3.54 -25.49
C GLY A 35 -1.75 -3.64 -24.20
N SER A 36 -0.57 -3.05 -24.17
CA SER A 36 0.24 -2.99 -22.97
C SER A 36 -0.43 -2.16 -21.88
N ILE A 37 -0.44 -2.70 -20.66
CA ILE A 37 -0.82 -1.95 -19.48
C ILE A 37 0.46 -1.53 -18.75
N TYR A 38 0.67 -0.22 -18.65
CA TYR A 38 1.78 0.31 -17.88
C TYR A 38 1.37 0.44 -16.41
N TRP A 39 1.55 -0.60 -15.65
CA TRP A 39 1.15 -0.66 -14.23
C TRP A 39 1.77 0.46 -13.39
N HIS A 40 2.99 0.89 -13.70
CA HIS A 40 3.61 2.05 -13.05
C HIS A 40 2.87 3.37 -13.34
N MET A 41 2.18 3.49 -14.49
CA MET A 41 1.33 4.64 -14.78
C MET A 41 0.01 4.55 -14.01
N ILE A 42 -0.53 3.35 -13.85
CA ILE A 42 -1.75 3.14 -13.06
C ILE A 42 -1.48 3.39 -11.57
N SER A 43 -0.32 2.98 -11.04
CA SER A 43 0.05 3.28 -9.66
C SER A 43 0.28 4.78 -9.43
N LYS A 44 0.82 5.50 -10.42
CA LYS A 44 0.89 6.97 -10.39
C LYS A 44 -0.48 7.62 -10.45
N LEU A 45 -1.40 7.09 -11.25
CA LEU A 45 -2.79 7.56 -11.28
C LEU A 45 -3.47 7.36 -9.91
N LEU A 46 -3.22 6.22 -9.27
CA LEU A 46 -3.71 5.94 -7.91
C LEU A 46 -3.21 7.00 -6.92
N LEU A 47 -1.90 7.27 -6.92
CA LEU A 47 -1.30 8.28 -6.06
C LEU A 47 -1.85 9.68 -6.35
N ALA A 48 -1.95 10.08 -7.62
CA ALA A 48 -2.52 11.37 -8.01
C ALA A 48 -3.98 11.51 -7.57
N THR A 49 -4.78 10.44 -7.67
CA THR A 49 -6.17 10.43 -7.21
C THR A 49 -6.25 10.60 -5.69
N GLN A 50 -5.33 9.99 -4.95
CA GLN A 50 -5.21 10.16 -3.50
C GLN A 50 -4.83 11.60 -3.13
N GLU A 51 -3.86 12.20 -3.83
CA GLU A 51 -3.45 13.59 -3.63
C GLU A 51 -4.60 14.57 -3.92
N CYS A 52 -5.39 14.32 -4.97
CA CYS A 52 -6.61 15.08 -5.25
C CYS A 52 -7.61 14.96 -4.09
N TYR A 53 -7.85 13.74 -3.58
CA TYR A 53 -8.74 13.52 -2.44
C TYR A 53 -8.30 14.32 -1.21
N PHE A 54 -7.02 14.29 -0.85
CA PHE A 54 -6.52 15.05 0.29
C PHE A 54 -6.50 16.56 0.06
N SER A 55 -6.34 17.00 -1.18
CA SER A 55 -6.48 18.42 -1.53
C SER A 55 -7.92 18.89 -1.33
N MET A 56 -8.89 18.09 -1.79
CA MET A 56 -10.32 18.36 -1.62
C MET A 56 -10.73 18.38 -0.15
N LEU A 57 -10.16 17.51 0.69
CA LEU A 57 -10.41 17.54 2.15
C LEU A 57 -9.96 18.83 2.83
N LYS A 58 -9.00 19.54 2.25
CA LYS A 58 -8.51 20.83 2.76
C LYS A 58 -9.32 22.03 2.25
N ASP A 59 -10.06 21.85 1.16
CA ASP A 59 -10.87 22.90 0.56
C ASP A 59 -12.28 22.92 1.17
N SER A 60 -12.61 24.00 1.86
CA SER A 60 -13.91 24.21 2.47
C SER A 60 -15.08 24.29 1.50
N ASN A 61 -14.83 24.49 0.21
CA ASN A 61 -15.85 24.53 -0.84
C ASN A 61 -16.18 23.13 -1.40
N THR A 62 -15.38 22.12 -1.09
CA THR A 62 -15.63 20.76 -1.55
C THR A 62 -16.90 20.20 -0.90
N ARG A 63 -17.80 19.71 -1.74
CA ARG A 63 -19.04 19.06 -1.27
C ARG A 63 -18.76 17.60 -0.94
N GLU A 64 -19.43 17.07 0.09
CA GLU A 64 -19.26 15.71 0.56
C GLU A 64 -19.43 14.65 -0.54
N HIS A 65 -20.40 14.84 -1.45
CA HIS A 65 -20.62 13.88 -2.55
C HIS A 65 -19.47 13.86 -3.56
N GLU A 66 -18.79 14.98 -3.78
CA GLU A 66 -17.62 15.06 -4.66
C GLU A 66 -16.44 14.30 -4.04
N LEU A 67 -16.22 14.50 -2.75
CA LEU A 67 -15.20 13.78 -1.99
C LEU A 67 -15.45 12.27 -2.00
N ASN A 68 -16.70 11.85 -1.78
CA ASN A 68 -17.10 10.45 -1.84
C ASN A 68 -16.92 9.85 -3.23
N THR A 69 -17.15 10.64 -4.28
CA THR A 69 -16.92 10.23 -5.67
C THR A 69 -15.44 9.97 -5.93
N VAL A 70 -14.56 10.89 -5.53
CA VAL A 70 -13.11 10.71 -5.70
C VAL A 70 -12.58 9.55 -4.87
N GLY A 71 -13.05 9.38 -3.63
CA GLY A 71 -12.72 8.22 -2.80
C GLY A 71 -13.14 6.89 -3.43
N SER A 72 -14.31 6.86 -4.07
CA SER A 72 -14.78 5.68 -4.81
C SER A 72 -13.95 5.39 -6.05
N LEU A 73 -13.52 6.43 -6.78
CA LEU A 73 -12.62 6.30 -7.93
C LEU A 73 -11.25 5.79 -7.50
N TYR A 74 -10.72 6.29 -6.39
CA TYR A 74 -9.49 5.80 -5.80
C TYR A 74 -9.54 4.28 -5.61
N TYR A 75 -10.58 3.77 -4.98
CA TYR A 75 -10.70 2.34 -4.75
C TYR A 75 -11.01 1.52 -6.02
N LYS A 76 -11.64 2.08 -7.03
CA LYS A 76 -11.74 1.41 -8.34
C LYS A 76 -10.36 1.20 -8.97
N ILE A 77 -9.48 2.19 -8.91
CA ILE A 77 -8.11 2.09 -9.41
C ILE A 77 -7.31 1.11 -8.52
N ARG A 78 -7.42 1.24 -7.20
CA ARG A 78 -6.75 0.38 -6.22
C ARG A 78 -7.09 -1.09 -6.43
N ASN A 79 -8.36 -1.40 -6.63
CA ASN A 79 -8.81 -2.77 -6.90
C ASN A 79 -8.23 -3.34 -8.20
N GLY A 80 -7.88 -2.49 -9.18
CA GLY A 80 -7.16 -2.89 -10.38
C GLY A 80 -5.73 -3.35 -10.14
N LEU A 81 -5.08 -2.84 -9.08
CA LEU A 81 -3.72 -3.15 -8.68
C LEU A 81 -3.64 -4.16 -7.53
N SER A 82 -4.75 -4.69 -7.08
CA SER A 82 -4.81 -5.49 -5.86
C SER A 82 -4.16 -6.85 -6.02
N SER A 83 -3.32 -7.21 -5.05
CA SER A 83 -2.80 -8.57 -4.88
C SER A 83 -3.87 -9.61 -4.52
N ASP A 84 -5.08 -9.17 -4.21
CA ASP A 84 -6.22 -10.01 -3.84
C ASP A 84 -6.88 -10.64 -5.07
N LYS A 85 -6.52 -10.19 -6.28
CA LYS A 85 -7.08 -10.71 -7.52
C LYS A 85 -6.46 -12.01 -7.93
N THR A 86 -7.30 -12.90 -8.45
CA THR A 86 -6.82 -14.07 -9.18
C THR A 86 -6.15 -13.64 -10.50
N PRO A 87 -5.28 -14.46 -11.08
CA PRO A 87 -4.70 -14.18 -12.40
C PRO A 87 -5.74 -13.89 -13.49
N ALA A 88 -6.89 -14.56 -13.46
CA ALA A 88 -7.98 -14.33 -14.39
C ALA A 88 -8.62 -12.94 -14.25
N GLU A 89 -8.82 -12.47 -13.01
CA GLU A 89 -9.35 -11.14 -12.73
C GLU A 89 -8.33 -10.02 -12.99
N TYR A 90 -7.06 -10.31 -12.79
CA TYR A 90 -5.97 -9.39 -13.06
C TYR A 90 -5.70 -9.23 -14.56
N GLY A 91 -6.02 -10.25 -15.35
CA GLY A 91 -5.83 -10.24 -16.80
C GLY A 91 -4.38 -10.42 -17.24
N ALA A 92 -3.49 -10.81 -16.32
CA ALA A 92 -2.09 -11.10 -16.60
C ALA A 92 -1.56 -12.14 -15.61
N PHE A 93 -0.53 -12.89 -16.04
CA PHE A 93 0.18 -13.76 -15.11
C PHE A 93 1.03 -12.91 -14.15
N PRO A 94 1.12 -13.26 -12.85
CA PRO A 94 1.93 -12.55 -11.89
C PRO A 94 3.44 -12.61 -12.17
N PHE A 95 3.85 -13.29 -13.24
CA PHE A 95 5.23 -13.48 -13.68
C PHE A 95 5.52 -12.83 -15.03
N ASP A 96 4.77 -11.82 -15.43
CA ASP A 96 5.09 -11.06 -16.64
C ASP A 96 6.52 -10.54 -16.59
N PRO A 97 7.29 -10.65 -17.69
CA PRO A 97 8.66 -10.19 -17.69
C PRO A 97 8.73 -8.68 -17.42
N TYR A 98 9.67 -8.31 -16.60
CA TYR A 98 9.98 -6.92 -16.33
C TYR A 98 10.67 -6.24 -17.54
N SER A 99 10.56 -4.90 -17.62
CA SER A 99 11.00 -4.10 -18.79
C SER A 99 12.48 -4.20 -19.21
N HIS A 100 13.29 -4.93 -18.52
CA HIS A 100 14.69 -5.16 -18.84
C HIS A 100 15.06 -6.65 -18.84
N THR A 101 14.07 -7.53 -18.97
CA THR A 101 14.32 -8.95 -19.08
C THR A 101 14.95 -9.27 -20.45
N PRO A 102 16.11 -9.92 -20.50
CA PRO A 102 16.72 -10.33 -21.75
C PRO A 102 15.82 -11.30 -22.52
N SER A 103 15.91 -11.25 -23.84
CA SER A 103 15.18 -12.13 -24.74
C SER A 103 15.40 -13.60 -24.36
N HIS A 104 14.33 -14.39 -24.33
CA HIS A 104 14.35 -15.82 -24.06
C HIS A 104 14.92 -16.26 -22.71
N SER A 105 15.04 -15.35 -21.76
CA SER A 105 15.56 -15.65 -20.43
C SER A 105 14.47 -15.87 -19.37
N GLY A 106 13.21 -15.80 -19.76
CA GLY A 106 12.08 -15.84 -18.84
C GLY A 106 12.00 -14.58 -17.95
N ALA A 107 11.05 -14.52 -17.06
CA ALA A 107 10.90 -13.41 -16.13
C ALA A 107 12.04 -13.43 -15.11
N GLN A 108 12.95 -12.48 -15.21
CA GLN A 108 14.10 -12.34 -14.30
C GLN A 108 13.74 -11.58 -13.02
N GLN A 109 12.78 -10.68 -13.11
CA GLN A 109 12.24 -9.92 -11.99
C GLN A 109 10.72 -9.92 -12.09
N PRO A 110 10.05 -10.84 -11.40
CA PRO A 110 8.62 -10.75 -11.23
C PRO A 110 8.34 -9.53 -10.35
N GLY A 111 7.53 -8.65 -10.83
CA GLY A 111 7.16 -7.48 -10.09
C GLY A 111 7.68 -6.19 -10.68
N MET A 112 6.91 -5.22 -10.46
CA MET A 112 6.96 -3.94 -11.09
C MET A 112 7.67 -2.98 -10.17
N THR A 113 8.98 -2.95 -10.23
CA THR A 113 9.79 -2.04 -9.41
C THR A 113 9.35 -0.58 -9.55
N GLY A 114 8.74 -0.21 -10.68
CA GLY A 114 8.15 1.10 -10.90
C GLY A 114 6.88 1.39 -10.09
N GLN A 115 6.23 0.37 -9.51
CA GLN A 115 5.01 0.54 -8.71
C GLN A 115 5.28 0.64 -7.21
N VAL A 116 6.35 0.04 -6.72
CA VAL A 116 6.59 -0.14 -5.28
C VAL A 116 6.57 1.18 -4.52
N LYS A 117 7.17 2.22 -5.09
CA LYS A 117 7.21 3.54 -4.46
C LYS A 117 5.82 4.15 -4.31
N GLU A 118 5.05 4.17 -5.39
CA GLU A 118 3.70 4.72 -5.42
C GLU A 118 2.76 3.92 -4.52
N GLU A 119 2.89 2.60 -4.47
CA GLU A 119 2.10 1.75 -3.58
C GLU A 119 2.40 2.00 -2.10
N ILE A 120 3.68 2.19 -1.74
CA ILE A 120 4.05 2.55 -0.37
C ILE A 120 3.46 3.91 0.01
N LEU A 121 3.59 4.91 -0.86
CA LEU A 121 3.06 6.26 -0.60
C LEU A 121 1.53 6.26 -0.48
N THR A 122 0.83 5.55 -1.36
CA THR A 122 -0.63 5.43 -1.27
C THR A 122 -1.06 4.67 -0.03
N ARG A 123 -0.32 3.64 0.40
CA ARG A 123 -0.62 2.92 1.64
C ARG A 123 -0.45 3.79 2.87
N PHE A 124 0.58 4.61 2.94
CA PHE A 124 0.72 5.61 4.01
C PHE A 124 -0.43 6.61 4.02
N GLY A 125 -0.90 7.04 2.86
CA GLY A 125 -2.08 7.90 2.75
C GLY A 125 -3.37 7.20 3.20
N GLU A 126 -3.58 5.92 2.86
CA GLU A 126 -4.71 5.13 3.37
C GLU A 126 -4.67 5.02 4.89
N LEU A 127 -3.50 4.70 5.45
CA LEU A 127 -3.27 4.66 6.89
C LEU A 127 -3.34 6.05 7.54
N GLY A 128 -3.35 7.11 6.73
CA GLY A 128 -3.44 8.48 7.21
C GLY A 128 -2.18 9.01 7.88
N CYS A 129 -1.02 8.36 7.65
CA CYS A 129 0.27 8.82 8.15
C CYS A 129 0.75 10.02 7.32
N LEU A 130 0.50 11.21 7.80
CA LEU A 130 0.85 12.47 7.13
C LEU A 130 1.88 13.23 7.97
N ILE A 131 2.79 13.92 7.29
CA ILE A 131 3.80 14.76 7.94
C ILE A 131 3.60 16.19 7.46
N GLU A 132 3.33 17.08 8.40
CA GLU A 132 3.18 18.50 8.13
C GLU A 132 3.99 19.30 9.14
N ASN A 133 4.90 20.14 8.67
CA ASN A 133 5.75 21.01 9.50
C ASN A 133 6.51 20.26 10.63
N GLY A 134 6.98 19.05 10.34
CA GLY A 134 7.71 18.22 11.29
C GLY A 134 6.84 17.52 12.34
N SER A 135 5.53 17.58 12.23
CA SER A 135 4.56 16.87 13.07
C SER A 135 3.94 15.72 12.31
N ILE A 136 3.75 14.58 12.96
CA ILE A 136 3.03 13.42 12.41
C ILE A 136 1.54 13.57 12.72
N PHE A 137 0.73 13.29 11.71
CA PHE A 137 -0.73 13.21 11.84
C PHE A 137 -1.19 11.81 11.49
N PHE A 138 -2.24 11.34 12.17
CA PHE A 138 -2.94 10.10 11.88
C PHE A 138 -4.37 10.44 11.45
N LYS A 139 -4.61 10.47 10.13
CA LYS A 139 -5.89 10.86 9.52
C LYS A 139 -6.35 9.80 8.52
N PRO A 140 -6.83 8.63 8.96
CA PRO A 140 -7.13 7.48 8.11
C PRO A 140 -8.45 7.63 7.33
N TYR A 141 -8.61 8.73 6.60
CA TYR A 141 -9.86 9.04 5.86
C TYR A 141 -10.17 8.06 4.72
N LEU A 142 -9.15 7.42 4.16
CA LEU A 142 -9.29 6.42 3.11
C LEU A 142 -9.23 4.98 3.64
N LEU A 143 -8.97 4.77 4.92
CA LEU A 143 -8.88 3.43 5.49
C LEU A 143 -10.25 2.74 5.48
N ARG A 144 -10.30 1.54 4.89
CA ARG A 144 -11.55 0.78 4.84
C ARG A 144 -11.87 0.10 6.16
N SER A 145 -13.14 0.10 6.52
CA SER A 145 -13.60 -0.52 7.76
C SER A 145 -13.44 -2.05 7.79
N ASN A 146 -13.38 -2.70 6.64
CA ASN A 146 -13.14 -4.14 6.52
C ASN A 146 -11.68 -4.57 6.73
N GLU A 147 -10.75 -3.62 6.83
CA GLU A 147 -9.35 -3.91 7.15
C GLU A 147 -9.10 -4.15 8.65
N PHE A 148 -10.07 -3.78 9.48
CA PHE A 148 -10.00 -4.04 10.91
C PHE A 148 -10.29 -5.52 11.23
N LEU A 149 -9.58 -6.06 12.20
CA LEU A 149 -9.72 -7.46 12.59
C LEU A 149 -11.13 -7.80 13.03
N LEU A 150 -11.61 -8.94 12.60
CA LEU A 150 -12.88 -9.53 13.06
C LEU A 150 -12.71 -10.30 14.38
N ASP A 151 -11.51 -10.84 14.60
CA ASP A 151 -11.14 -11.62 15.76
C ASP A 151 -9.76 -11.25 16.27
N ARG A 152 -9.48 -11.58 17.54
CA ARG A 152 -8.18 -11.36 18.16
C ARG A 152 -7.06 -12.08 17.41
N LYS A 153 -5.93 -11.39 17.14
CA LYS A 153 -4.73 -11.95 16.52
C LYS A 153 -3.46 -11.45 17.18
N THR A 154 -2.38 -12.19 16.98
CA THR A 154 -1.04 -11.78 17.41
C THR A 154 -0.35 -11.03 16.26
N PHE A 155 0.08 -9.82 16.54
CA PHE A 155 0.87 -9.00 15.63
C PHE A 155 2.36 -9.11 16.01
N TRP A 156 3.17 -9.61 15.09
CA TRP A 156 4.60 -9.73 15.25
C TRP A 156 5.32 -8.58 14.55
N TYR A 157 6.29 -7.98 15.22
CA TYR A 157 7.11 -6.90 14.66
C TYR A 157 8.53 -6.93 15.19
N PHE A 158 9.43 -6.18 14.58
CA PHE A 158 10.77 -5.93 15.11
C PHE A 158 10.79 -4.53 15.73
N ASP A 159 11.23 -4.43 16.97
CA ASP A 159 11.37 -3.16 17.67
C ASP A 159 12.60 -2.37 17.19
N THR A 160 12.76 -1.16 17.70
CA THR A 160 13.88 -0.26 17.36
C THR A 160 15.26 -0.81 17.75
N THR A 161 15.32 -1.91 18.49
CA THR A 161 16.55 -2.64 18.81
C THR A 161 16.73 -3.92 17.99
N ASN A 162 15.92 -4.07 16.92
CA ASN A 162 15.87 -5.24 16.04
C ASN A 162 15.52 -6.55 16.76
N ARG A 163 14.78 -6.49 17.85
CA ARG A 163 14.28 -7.65 18.57
C ARG A 163 12.85 -7.95 18.15
N LYS A 164 12.59 -9.22 17.86
CA LYS A 164 11.24 -9.70 17.55
C LYS A 164 10.34 -9.58 18.78
N LYS A 165 9.24 -8.87 18.64
CA LYS A 165 8.21 -8.63 19.64
C LYS A 165 6.85 -9.03 19.13
N ASN A 166 5.89 -9.13 20.04
CA ASN A 166 4.49 -9.32 19.65
C ASN A 166 3.55 -8.50 20.54
N LEU A 167 2.39 -8.21 19.98
CA LEU A 167 1.27 -7.56 20.65
C LEU A 167 0.00 -8.34 20.36
N SER A 168 -0.90 -8.40 21.32
CA SER A 168 -2.24 -8.87 21.09
C SER A 168 -3.08 -7.74 20.51
N ILE A 169 -3.66 -7.97 19.34
CA ILE A 169 -4.54 -7.03 18.66
C ILE A 169 -5.95 -7.59 18.76
N GLU A 170 -6.85 -6.79 19.28
CA GLU A 170 -8.22 -7.20 19.56
C GLU A 170 -9.12 -7.01 18.33
N LYS A 171 -10.35 -7.53 18.42
CA LYS A 171 -11.40 -7.27 17.43
C LYS A 171 -11.60 -5.75 17.25
N ASN A 172 -11.88 -5.32 16.03
CA ASN A 172 -12.03 -3.91 15.65
C ASN A 172 -10.75 -3.08 15.77
N GLN A 173 -9.59 -3.74 15.79
CA GLN A 173 -8.31 -3.06 15.73
C GLN A 173 -7.57 -3.40 14.43
N LEU A 174 -6.66 -2.51 14.03
CA LEU A 174 -5.71 -2.68 12.94
C LEU A 174 -4.34 -2.26 13.46
N ALA A 175 -3.32 -3.06 13.19
CA ALA A 175 -1.95 -2.76 13.61
C ALA A 175 -0.97 -2.74 12.44
N TYR A 176 -0.02 -1.84 12.51
CA TYR A 176 1.11 -1.75 11.59
C TYR A 176 2.32 -1.14 12.32
N THR A 177 3.46 -1.04 11.65
CA THR A 177 4.63 -0.33 12.19
C THR A 177 4.91 0.92 11.35
N TYR A 178 5.28 2.01 12.05
CA TYR A 178 5.78 3.23 11.44
C TYR A 178 7.12 3.59 12.09
N CYS A 179 8.21 3.65 11.33
CA CYS A 179 9.58 3.75 11.86
C CYS A 179 9.87 2.70 12.96
N GLN A 180 9.49 1.45 12.73
CA GLN A 180 9.56 0.34 13.70
C GLN A 180 8.73 0.53 14.99
N VAL A 181 8.01 1.63 15.11
CA VAL A 181 7.09 1.88 16.23
C VAL A 181 5.72 1.28 15.88
N PRO A 182 5.16 0.41 16.73
CA PRO A 182 3.82 -0.13 16.50
C PRO A 182 2.76 0.97 16.62
N VAL A 183 1.86 1.00 15.65
CA VAL A 183 0.68 1.87 15.62
C VAL A 183 -0.54 0.98 15.61
N ILE A 184 -1.47 1.23 16.53
CA ILE A 184 -2.72 0.48 16.64
C ILE A 184 -3.89 1.45 16.49
N TYR A 185 -4.71 1.22 15.48
CA TYR A 185 -6.00 1.88 15.34
C TYR A 185 -7.09 1.04 15.99
N SER A 186 -7.97 1.69 16.73
CA SER A 186 -9.15 1.08 17.31
C SER A 186 -10.40 1.81 16.84
N LYS A 187 -11.42 1.08 16.41
CA LYS A 187 -12.74 1.69 16.16
C LYS A 187 -13.37 2.09 17.48
N THR A 188 -13.64 3.37 17.64
CA THR A 188 -14.31 3.93 18.83
C THR A 188 -15.35 4.95 18.42
N GLU A 189 -16.37 5.14 19.24
CA GLU A 189 -17.37 6.20 19.09
C GLU A 189 -16.91 7.53 19.71
N SER A 190 -15.91 7.49 20.57
CA SER A 190 -15.25 8.68 21.11
C SER A 190 -14.37 9.33 20.05
N GLY A 191 -14.27 10.66 20.07
CA GLY A 191 -13.42 11.38 19.12
C GLY A 191 -11.95 10.89 19.11
N PRO A 192 -11.17 11.28 18.11
CA PRO A 192 -9.82 10.77 17.93
C PRO A 192 -8.92 11.13 19.12
N SER A 193 -8.15 10.16 19.58
CA SER A 193 -7.12 10.33 20.59
C SER A 193 -5.96 9.37 20.33
N LEU A 194 -4.76 9.73 20.77
CA LEU A 194 -3.55 8.95 20.60
C LEU A 194 -3.00 8.58 21.96
N LYS A 195 -2.67 7.32 22.13
CA LYS A 195 -1.93 6.83 23.30
C LYS A 195 -0.51 6.49 22.88
N LEU A 196 0.45 7.20 23.43
CA LEU A 196 1.87 6.97 23.19
C LEU A 196 2.47 6.28 24.39
N THR A 197 3.22 5.20 24.17
CA THR A 197 4.05 4.59 25.18
C THR A 197 5.51 4.88 24.86
N LEU A 198 6.20 5.58 25.71
CA LEU A 198 7.59 5.94 25.55
C LEU A 198 8.50 4.78 25.96
N ARG A 199 9.79 4.89 25.63
CA ARG A 199 10.76 3.82 25.87
C ARG A 199 10.96 3.48 27.36
N ASP A 200 10.77 4.45 28.23
CA ASP A 200 10.83 4.31 29.71
C ASP A 200 9.54 3.73 30.32
N GLY A 201 8.51 3.49 29.49
CA GLY A 201 7.20 3.01 29.89
C GLY A 201 6.20 4.13 30.25
N GLU A 202 6.60 5.40 30.18
CA GLU A 202 5.68 6.52 30.35
C GLU A 202 4.59 6.47 29.27
N VAL A 203 3.36 6.73 29.67
CA VAL A 203 2.20 6.76 28.77
C VAL A 203 1.70 8.19 28.66
N LYS A 204 1.67 8.72 27.43
CA LYS A 204 1.07 10.03 27.11
C LYS A 204 -0.21 9.84 26.32
N ILE A 205 -1.27 10.53 26.74
CA ILE A 205 -2.54 10.57 26.00
C ILE A 205 -2.67 11.95 25.37
N ILE A 206 -2.84 11.97 24.05
CA ILE A 206 -3.01 13.19 23.25
C ILE A 206 -4.44 13.18 22.71
N LYS A 207 -5.19 14.23 22.99
CA LYS A 207 -6.50 14.44 22.36
C LYS A 207 -6.32 14.91 20.93
N GLY A 208 -7.00 14.26 19.98
CA GLY A 208 -6.86 14.51 18.57
C GLY A 208 -5.92 13.52 17.87
N ASN A 209 -5.54 13.85 16.68
CA ASN A 209 -4.80 12.98 15.75
C ASN A 209 -3.41 13.52 15.35
N LYS A 210 -2.88 14.48 16.13
CA LYS A 210 -1.59 15.13 15.85
C LYS A 210 -0.59 14.82 16.96
N ILE A 211 0.59 14.39 16.58
CA ILE A 211 1.77 14.31 17.44
C ILE A 211 2.58 15.60 17.23
N ASP A 212 2.98 16.21 18.32
CA ASP A 212 3.83 17.43 18.28
C ASP A 212 5.19 17.14 17.64
N ARG A 213 5.89 18.21 17.25
CA ARG A 213 7.16 18.11 16.54
C ARG A 213 8.25 17.37 17.34
N GLY A 214 8.39 17.65 18.63
CA GLY A 214 9.43 17.03 19.45
C GLY A 214 9.21 15.53 19.62
N THR A 215 7.97 15.14 19.87
CA THR A 215 7.58 13.72 19.96
C THR A 215 7.71 13.03 18.60
N SER A 216 7.35 13.72 17.51
CA SER A 216 7.53 13.19 16.15
C SER A 216 9.00 12.97 15.80
N GLU A 217 9.88 13.88 16.18
CA GLU A 217 11.32 13.74 16.03
C GLU A 217 11.85 12.52 16.80
N SER A 218 11.33 12.29 18.01
CA SER A 218 11.67 11.09 18.79
C SER A 218 11.25 9.79 18.08
N ILE A 219 10.12 9.77 17.36
CA ILE A 219 9.70 8.62 16.55
C ILE A 219 10.68 8.40 15.40
N PHE A 220 11.04 9.44 14.65
CA PHE A 220 11.99 9.35 13.56
C PHE A 220 13.38 8.91 14.01
N ASN A 221 13.80 9.34 15.21
CA ASN A 221 15.05 8.93 15.83
C ASN A 221 14.95 7.55 16.52
N LEU A 222 13.86 6.80 16.29
CA LEU A 222 13.62 5.46 16.83
C LEU A 222 13.68 5.40 18.37
N SER A 223 13.26 6.45 19.05
CA SER A 223 13.30 6.55 20.51
C SER A 223 11.98 6.21 21.21
N LEU A 224 10.87 6.08 20.47
CA LEU A 224 9.57 5.68 20.99
C LEU A 224 9.30 4.18 20.82
N ILE A 225 8.49 3.61 21.72
CA ILE A 225 8.23 2.17 21.75
C ILE A 225 6.88 1.80 21.15
N HIS A 226 5.83 2.62 21.31
CA HIS A 226 4.48 2.21 20.93
C HIS A 226 3.52 3.40 20.79
N ILE A 227 2.69 3.36 19.75
CA ILE A 227 1.58 4.29 19.53
C ILE A 227 0.28 3.49 19.43
N SER A 228 -0.73 3.83 20.22
CA SER A 228 -2.08 3.28 20.08
C SER A 228 -3.13 4.39 20.13
N GLU A 229 -4.13 4.28 19.29
CA GLU A 229 -5.38 5.00 19.43
C GLU A 229 -6.30 4.20 20.37
N PRO A 230 -6.83 4.81 21.42
CA PRO A 230 -7.81 4.17 22.30
C PRO A 230 -9.16 3.99 21.62
#